data_4164abf346428a1cbf957f83175acefb
#
_entry.id   4164abf346428a1cbf957f83175acefb
#
_cell.length_a   1.000
_cell.length_b   1.000
_cell.length_c   1.000
_cell.angle_alpha   90.00
_cell.angle_beta   90.00
_cell.angle_gamma   90.00
#
_symmetry.space_group_name_H-M   'P 1'
#
loop_
_entity.id
_entity.type
_entity.pdbx_description
1 polymer ?
#
loop_
_entity_poly.entity_id
_entity_poly.type
_entity_poly.pdbx_seq_one_letter_code
_entity_poly.pdbx_strand_id
1 'polypeptide(L)'
;MTKSKVDRPSGLKYLGFGFYFDSRAHQFKAKPHAKSVAKFKKRMKELTCRSWGVSNSCKVEKLNQLIRGWINYFKIGSMKTPCKELDSRIRYRLRMCIWKQWKTPQNREKNLVKLGIDRNTARRVAYTGKRIAYVCNKGAVNVAISNKRLASFGLITMLDYYTERCVTC
;
A
#
# COMPACT_ATOMS: atom_id res chain seq x y z
N MET A 1 35.04 14.60 -11.87
CA MET A 1 34.01 14.03 -10.97
C MET A 1 34.32 12.56 -10.76
N THR A 2 34.78 12.16 -9.57
CA THR A 2 35.05 10.76 -9.24
C THR A 2 33.74 9.98 -9.11
N LYS A 3 33.52 9.03 -10.02
CA LYS A 3 32.33 8.15 -10.02
C LYS A 3 32.42 7.01 -8.99
N SER A 4 33.59 6.80 -8.38
CA SER A 4 33.83 5.72 -7.42
C SER A 4 33.86 6.26 -6.01
N LYS A 5 33.11 5.64 -5.10
CA LYS A 5 33.08 5.95 -3.67
C LYS A 5 33.32 4.68 -2.88
N VAL A 6 34.34 4.68 -2.03
CA VAL A 6 34.56 3.65 -1.01
C VAL A 6 33.90 4.13 0.28
N ASP A 7 32.95 3.36 0.79
CA ASP A 7 32.21 3.70 2.01
C ASP A 7 31.76 2.41 2.71
N ARG A 8 31.32 2.52 3.97
CA ARG A 8 30.72 1.37 4.67
C ARG A 8 29.48 0.89 3.91
N PRO A 9 29.20 -0.42 3.83
CA PRO A 9 28.05 -0.96 3.09
C PRO A 9 26.71 -0.28 3.44
N SER A 10 26.52 0.09 4.71
CA SER A 10 25.30 0.78 5.18
C SER A 10 25.06 2.17 4.54
N GLY A 11 26.12 2.83 4.07
CA GLY A 11 26.06 4.14 3.39
C GLY A 11 25.93 4.02 1.87
N LEU A 12 26.06 2.82 1.30
CA LEU A 12 26.06 2.62 -0.13
C LEU A 12 24.65 2.44 -0.69
N LYS A 13 24.47 2.93 -1.92
CA LYS A 13 23.32 2.64 -2.76
C LYS A 13 23.81 2.01 -4.06
N TYR A 14 23.38 0.79 -4.33
CA TYR A 14 23.73 0.08 -5.56
C TYR A 14 22.47 -0.49 -6.23
N LEU A 15 22.24 -0.18 -7.50
CA LEU A 15 21.07 -0.63 -8.28
C LEU A 15 19.73 -0.50 -7.53
N GLY A 16 19.55 0.58 -6.76
CA GLY A 16 18.33 0.80 -6.00
C GLY A 16 18.25 0.08 -4.65
N PHE A 17 19.21 -0.79 -4.33
CA PHE A 17 19.37 -1.39 -3.02
C PHE A 17 20.17 -0.51 -2.09
N GLY A 18 19.90 -0.60 -0.81
CA GLY A 18 20.73 -0.19 0.29
C GLY A 18 21.07 -1.42 1.13
N PHE A 19 21.97 -1.27 2.09
CA PHE A 19 22.44 -2.37 2.93
C PHE A 19 22.22 -2.03 4.40
N TYR A 20 22.07 -3.04 5.23
CA TYR A 20 22.03 -2.92 6.68
C TYR A 20 22.72 -4.13 7.31
N PHE A 21 23.27 -3.92 8.49
CA PHE A 21 23.86 -4.99 9.25
C PHE A 21 22.77 -5.73 10.04
N ASP A 22 22.65 -7.04 9.81
CA ASP A 22 21.76 -7.91 10.59
C ASP A 22 22.55 -8.48 11.77
N SER A 23 22.32 -7.94 12.95
CA SER A 23 23.03 -8.35 14.18
C SER A 23 22.78 -9.80 14.57
N ARG A 24 21.66 -10.40 14.17
CA ARG A 24 21.37 -11.83 14.46
C ARG A 24 22.16 -12.77 13.57
N ALA A 25 22.30 -12.41 12.30
CA ALA A 25 23.02 -13.20 11.32
C ALA A 25 24.49 -12.77 11.16
N HIS A 26 24.93 -11.74 11.90
CA HIS A 26 26.28 -11.15 11.81
C HIS A 26 26.74 -10.85 10.38
N GLN A 27 25.81 -10.41 9.51
CA GLN A 27 26.13 -10.12 8.10
C GLN A 27 25.37 -8.93 7.55
N PHE A 28 25.91 -8.34 6.48
CA PHE A 28 25.20 -7.30 5.73
C PHE A 28 24.13 -7.93 4.83
N LYS A 29 22.91 -7.39 4.92
CA LYS A 29 21.78 -7.79 4.06
C LYS A 29 21.33 -6.62 3.19
N ALA A 30 20.94 -6.93 1.96
CA ALA A 30 20.34 -5.96 1.07
C ALA A 30 18.88 -5.69 1.44
N LYS A 31 18.44 -4.44 1.23
CA LYS A 31 17.04 -4.01 1.32
C LYS A 31 16.77 -2.94 0.27
N PRO A 32 15.52 -2.66 -0.12
CA PRO A 32 15.23 -1.51 -0.98
C PRO A 32 15.73 -0.22 -0.34
N HIS A 33 16.48 0.57 -1.10
CA HIS A 33 16.96 1.86 -0.64
C HIS A 33 15.81 2.84 -0.43
N ALA A 34 15.93 3.78 0.52
CA ALA A 34 14.89 4.76 0.84
C ALA A 34 14.38 5.55 -0.38
N LYS A 35 15.28 5.94 -1.30
CA LYS A 35 14.92 6.61 -2.56
C LYS A 35 14.06 5.71 -3.47
N SER A 36 14.30 4.40 -3.50
CA SER A 36 13.51 3.43 -4.27
C SER A 36 12.11 3.26 -3.68
N VAL A 37 12.01 3.18 -2.35
CA VAL A 37 10.72 3.16 -1.63
C VAL A 37 9.94 4.47 -1.86
N ALA A 38 10.62 5.62 -1.85
CA ALA A 38 10.00 6.91 -2.13
C ALA A 38 9.45 6.99 -3.56
N LYS A 39 10.19 6.47 -4.55
CA LYS A 39 9.73 6.37 -5.96
C LYS A 39 8.48 5.49 -6.08
N PHE A 40 8.46 4.33 -5.41
CA PHE A 40 7.28 3.48 -5.34
C PHE A 40 6.09 4.21 -4.71
N LYS A 41 6.29 4.86 -3.56
CA LYS A 41 5.24 5.66 -2.87
C LYS A 41 4.69 6.78 -3.75
N LYS A 42 5.53 7.44 -4.53
CA LYS A 42 5.11 8.47 -5.50
C LYS A 42 4.21 7.85 -6.58
N ARG A 43 4.64 6.77 -7.23
CA ARG A 43 3.85 6.10 -8.27
C ARG A 43 2.54 5.54 -7.75
N MET A 44 2.55 4.90 -6.59
CA MET A 44 1.34 4.45 -5.89
C MET A 44 0.38 5.61 -5.64
N LYS A 45 0.88 6.79 -5.24
CA LYS A 45 0.06 8.00 -5.01
C LYS A 45 -0.63 8.46 -6.30
N GLU A 46 0.06 8.44 -7.42
CA GLU A 46 -0.47 8.78 -8.74
C GLU A 46 -1.59 7.80 -9.13
N LEU A 47 -1.35 6.49 -9.06
CA LEU A 47 -2.32 5.44 -9.42
C LEU A 47 -3.55 5.41 -8.49
N THR A 48 -3.43 5.94 -7.28
CA THR A 48 -4.52 6.06 -6.31
C THR A 48 -5.00 7.51 -6.17
N CYS A 49 -4.85 8.31 -7.21
CA CYS A 49 -5.39 9.67 -7.23
C CYS A 49 -6.92 9.62 -7.21
N ARG A 50 -7.53 10.41 -6.30
CA ARG A 50 -8.98 10.45 -6.11
C ARG A 50 -9.72 11.20 -7.22
N SER A 51 -9.04 12.10 -7.90
CA SER A 51 -9.55 12.85 -9.06
C SER A 51 -9.31 12.15 -10.40
N TRP A 52 -8.56 11.05 -10.40
CA TRP A 52 -8.38 10.25 -11.60
C TRP A 52 -9.69 9.50 -11.93
N GLY A 53 -10.32 9.85 -13.03
CA GLY A 53 -11.67 9.45 -13.44
C GLY A 53 -11.85 7.97 -13.81
N VAL A 54 -10.93 7.07 -13.45
CA VAL A 54 -11.00 5.63 -13.75
C VAL A 54 -11.68 4.84 -12.64
N SER A 55 -12.18 3.65 -12.99
CA SER A 55 -12.79 2.71 -12.04
C SER A 55 -11.83 2.24 -10.96
N ASN A 56 -12.36 1.77 -9.84
CA ASN A 56 -11.51 1.16 -8.80
C ASN A 56 -10.86 -0.14 -9.28
N SER A 57 -11.52 -0.91 -10.14
CA SER A 57 -10.95 -2.12 -10.74
C SER A 57 -9.70 -1.79 -11.55
N CYS A 58 -9.75 -0.78 -12.41
CA CYS A 58 -8.59 -0.30 -13.15
C CYS A 58 -7.45 0.17 -12.22
N LYS A 59 -7.79 0.86 -11.12
CA LYS A 59 -6.78 1.27 -10.12
C LYS A 59 -6.11 0.06 -9.46
N VAL A 60 -6.88 -0.96 -9.10
CA VAL A 60 -6.36 -2.20 -8.51
C VAL A 60 -5.46 -2.94 -9.50
N GLU A 61 -5.87 -3.05 -10.75
CA GLU A 61 -5.07 -3.68 -11.80
C GLU A 61 -3.70 -2.99 -11.98
N LYS A 62 -3.70 -1.66 -12.12
CA LYS A 62 -2.47 -0.86 -12.24
C LYS A 62 -1.58 -0.95 -11.00
N LEU A 63 -2.19 -1.01 -9.80
CA LEU A 63 -1.45 -1.25 -8.56
C LEU A 63 -0.83 -2.64 -8.53
N ASN A 64 -1.55 -3.66 -8.97
CA ASN A 64 -1.03 -5.03 -9.03
C ASN A 64 0.16 -5.14 -9.99
N GLN A 65 0.11 -4.46 -11.13
CA GLN A 65 1.25 -4.38 -12.07
C GLN A 65 2.46 -3.73 -11.39
N LEU A 66 2.26 -2.61 -10.69
CA LEU A 66 3.32 -1.92 -9.95
C LEU A 66 3.90 -2.80 -8.83
N ILE A 67 3.05 -3.49 -8.05
CA ILE A 67 3.44 -4.38 -6.96
C ILE A 67 4.30 -5.53 -7.49
N ARG A 68 3.81 -6.24 -8.52
CA ARG A 68 4.53 -7.37 -9.13
C ARG A 68 5.91 -6.96 -9.65
N GLY A 69 5.98 -5.87 -10.42
CA GLY A 69 7.25 -5.39 -10.95
C GLY A 69 8.25 -5.01 -9.86
N TRP A 70 7.77 -4.32 -8.80
CA TRP A 70 8.63 -3.89 -7.70
C TRP A 70 9.13 -5.06 -6.85
N ILE A 71 8.27 -6.03 -6.52
CA ILE A 71 8.64 -7.21 -5.74
C ILE A 71 9.57 -8.11 -6.54
N ASN A 72 9.29 -8.37 -7.80
CA ASN A 72 10.16 -9.21 -8.65
C ASN A 72 11.58 -8.65 -8.77
N TYR A 73 11.72 -7.31 -8.77
CA TYR A 73 13.02 -6.66 -8.81
C TYR A 73 13.76 -6.74 -7.47
N PHE A 74 13.07 -6.52 -6.35
CA PHE A 74 13.67 -6.42 -5.03
C PHE A 74 13.64 -7.72 -4.21
N LYS A 75 13.07 -8.82 -4.70
CA LYS A 75 12.84 -10.08 -3.96
C LYS A 75 14.09 -10.71 -3.35
N ILE A 76 15.25 -10.46 -3.93
CA ILE A 76 16.56 -10.91 -3.40
C ILE A 76 16.94 -10.23 -2.08
N GLY A 77 16.31 -9.11 -1.76
CA GLY A 77 16.56 -8.34 -0.56
C GLY A 77 15.53 -8.56 0.54
N SER A 78 15.82 -8.06 1.73
CA SER A 78 14.94 -8.13 2.89
C SER A 78 13.77 -7.15 2.73
N MET A 79 12.57 -7.65 2.42
CA MET A 79 11.41 -6.83 2.08
C MET A 79 10.22 -6.92 3.04
N LYS A 80 10.24 -7.83 4.03
CA LYS A 80 9.08 -8.06 4.91
C LYS A 80 8.54 -6.77 5.55
N THR A 81 9.41 -5.94 6.12
CA THR A 81 9.01 -4.67 6.74
C THR A 81 8.49 -3.65 5.72
N PRO A 82 9.22 -3.34 4.63
CA PRO A 82 8.70 -2.47 3.58
C PRO A 82 7.36 -2.93 2.99
N CYS A 83 7.17 -4.23 2.77
CA CYS A 83 5.90 -4.77 2.26
C CYS A 83 4.73 -4.50 3.21
N LYS A 84 4.88 -4.77 4.51
CA LYS A 84 3.83 -4.50 5.52
C LYS A 84 3.41 -3.03 5.55
N GLU A 85 4.38 -2.11 5.53
CA GLU A 85 4.12 -0.67 5.53
C GLU A 85 3.41 -0.22 4.25
N LEU A 86 3.88 -0.68 3.10
CA LEU A 86 3.31 -0.31 1.80
C LEU A 86 1.91 -0.90 1.62
N ASP A 87 1.67 -2.14 2.04
CA ASP A 87 0.33 -2.76 2.06
C ASP A 87 -0.68 -1.95 2.85
N SER A 88 -0.30 -1.54 4.06
CA SER A 88 -1.16 -0.69 4.89
C SER A 88 -1.50 0.62 4.17
N ARG A 89 -0.50 1.23 3.52
CA ARG A 89 -0.66 2.48 2.81
C ARG A 89 -1.50 2.35 1.53
N ILE A 90 -1.33 1.26 0.77
CA ILE A 90 -2.13 0.96 -0.43
C ILE A 90 -3.60 0.80 -0.04
N ARG A 91 -3.90 -0.03 0.96
CA ARG A 91 -5.26 -0.28 1.46
C ARG A 91 -5.92 1.01 1.94
N TYR A 92 -5.22 1.81 2.70
CA TYR A 92 -5.70 3.13 3.15
C TYR A 92 -6.07 4.03 1.97
N ARG A 93 -5.22 4.14 0.95
CA ARG A 93 -5.47 4.98 -0.21
C ARG A 93 -6.64 4.47 -1.07
N LEU A 94 -6.78 3.17 -1.23
CA LEU A 94 -7.93 2.58 -1.93
C LEU A 94 -9.24 2.87 -1.20
N ARG A 95 -9.27 2.75 0.13
CA ARG A 95 -10.44 3.16 0.93
C ARG A 95 -10.83 4.61 0.68
N MET A 96 -9.86 5.53 0.60
CA MET A 96 -10.14 6.93 0.25
C MET A 96 -10.71 7.09 -1.16
N CYS A 97 -10.26 6.29 -2.14
CA CYS A 97 -10.82 6.31 -3.50
C CYS A 97 -12.27 5.83 -3.50
N ILE A 98 -12.55 4.70 -2.85
CA ILE A 98 -13.90 4.14 -2.73
C ILE A 98 -14.83 5.13 -2.02
N TRP A 99 -14.40 5.68 -0.89
CA TRP A 99 -15.16 6.69 -0.15
C TRP A 99 -15.49 7.93 -0.98
N LYS A 100 -14.54 8.41 -1.76
CA LYS A 100 -14.77 9.56 -2.66
C LYS A 100 -15.77 9.24 -3.77
N GLN A 101 -15.79 8.00 -4.29
CA GLN A 101 -16.72 7.57 -5.33
C GLN A 101 -18.16 7.48 -4.82
N TRP A 102 -18.37 7.28 -3.53
CA TRP A 102 -19.74 7.29 -2.96
C TRP A 102 -20.38 8.68 -2.93
N LYS A 103 -19.64 9.70 -3.31
CA LYS A 103 -20.05 11.11 -3.51
C LYS A 103 -20.83 11.71 -2.34
N THR A 104 -22.12 11.35 -2.20
CA THR A 104 -23.06 11.95 -1.23
C THR A 104 -23.08 11.20 0.10
N PRO A 105 -23.45 11.87 1.22
CA PRO A 105 -23.62 11.21 2.51
C PRO A 105 -24.64 10.06 2.48
N GLN A 106 -25.74 10.22 1.75
CA GLN A 106 -26.78 9.18 1.60
C GLN A 106 -26.21 7.90 0.96
N ASN A 107 -25.41 8.05 -0.11
CA ASN A 107 -24.76 6.92 -0.75
C ASN A 107 -23.71 6.27 0.15
N ARG A 108 -23.00 7.06 0.97
CA ARG A 108 -22.03 6.54 1.95
C ARG A 108 -22.74 5.71 3.01
N GLU A 109 -23.84 6.23 3.59
CA GLU A 109 -24.67 5.49 4.56
C GLU A 109 -25.16 4.18 3.95
N LYS A 110 -25.84 4.25 2.79
CA LYS A 110 -26.36 3.07 2.07
C LYS A 110 -25.27 2.01 1.83
N ASN A 111 -24.10 2.41 1.36
CA ASN A 111 -23.00 1.50 1.10
C ASN A 111 -22.39 0.92 2.38
N LEU A 112 -22.26 1.70 3.46
CA LEU A 112 -21.77 1.20 4.74
C LEU A 112 -22.72 0.14 5.31
N VAL A 113 -24.04 0.37 5.28
CA VAL A 113 -25.05 -0.59 5.74
C VAL A 113 -25.00 -1.86 4.88
N LYS A 114 -24.94 -1.73 3.55
CA LYS A 114 -24.76 -2.86 2.62
C LYS A 114 -23.51 -3.68 2.93
N LEU A 115 -22.47 -3.04 3.45
CA LEU A 115 -21.22 -3.68 3.84
C LEU A 115 -21.23 -4.23 5.29
N GLY A 116 -22.39 -4.19 5.98
CA GLY A 116 -22.59 -4.81 7.29
C GLY A 116 -22.29 -3.90 8.48
N ILE A 117 -22.26 -2.58 8.27
CA ILE A 117 -22.15 -1.62 9.38
C ILE A 117 -23.57 -1.29 9.88
N ASP A 118 -23.71 -1.24 11.21
CA ASP A 118 -24.94 -0.79 11.85
C ASP A 118 -25.39 0.56 11.31
N ARG A 119 -26.71 0.73 11.12
CA ARG A 119 -27.32 1.91 10.49
C ARG A 119 -27.00 3.20 11.23
N ASN A 120 -27.05 3.20 12.56
CA ASN A 120 -26.77 4.39 13.37
C ASN A 120 -25.31 4.82 13.23
N THR A 121 -24.39 3.86 13.27
CA THR A 121 -22.96 4.08 13.06
C THR A 121 -22.67 4.52 11.62
N ALA A 122 -23.31 3.89 10.63
CA ALA A 122 -23.17 4.25 9.22
C ALA A 122 -23.61 5.70 8.97
N ARG A 123 -24.77 6.11 9.50
CA ARG A 123 -25.28 7.47 9.41
C ARG A 123 -24.32 8.48 10.04
N ARG A 124 -23.91 8.24 11.29
CA ARG A 124 -22.96 9.12 12.00
C ARG A 124 -21.64 9.31 11.23
N VAL A 125 -21.12 8.24 10.62
CA VAL A 125 -19.87 8.30 9.84
C VAL A 125 -20.08 8.93 8.48
N ALA A 126 -21.20 8.66 7.80
CA ALA A 126 -21.50 9.19 6.48
C ALA A 126 -21.68 10.72 6.48
N TYR A 127 -22.31 11.26 7.53
CA TYR A 127 -22.56 12.70 7.67
C TYR A 127 -21.49 13.45 8.47
N THR A 128 -20.38 12.80 8.80
CA THR A 128 -19.28 13.50 9.49
C THR A 128 -18.66 14.57 8.58
N GLY A 129 -18.45 15.77 9.11
CA GLY A 129 -17.71 16.84 8.44
C GLY A 129 -16.19 16.63 8.40
N LYS A 130 -15.69 15.52 8.95
CA LYS A 130 -14.24 15.25 9.04
C LYS A 130 -13.62 14.95 7.67
N ARG A 131 -12.34 15.28 7.54
CA ARG A 131 -11.57 15.01 6.31
C ARG A 131 -11.58 13.52 5.95
N ILE A 132 -11.68 13.20 4.66
CA ILE A 132 -11.70 11.82 4.12
C ILE A 132 -10.54 10.98 4.67
N ALA A 133 -9.37 11.58 4.79
CA ALA A 133 -8.18 10.93 5.34
C ALA A 133 -8.39 10.41 6.77
N TYR A 134 -9.04 11.19 7.62
CA TYR A 134 -9.37 10.81 8.98
C TYR A 134 -10.39 9.66 9.02
N VAL A 135 -11.46 9.79 8.26
CA VAL A 135 -12.57 8.82 8.21
C VAL A 135 -12.08 7.45 7.71
N CYS A 136 -11.20 7.44 6.69
CA CYS A 136 -10.69 6.21 6.08
C CYS A 136 -9.52 5.56 6.83
N ASN A 137 -9.00 6.19 7.89
CA ASN A 137 -7.85 5.65 8.64
C ASN A 137 -8.27 4.69 9.76
N LYS A 138 -9.46 4.87 10.33
CA LYS A 138 -9.93 4.10 11.50
C LYS A 138 -11.44 3.82 11.43
N GLY A 139 -11.92 2.91 12.29
CA GLY A 139 -13.33 2.70 12.57
C GLY A 139 -14.12 2.02 11.45
N ALA A 140 -15.38 2.40 11.32
CA ALA A 140 -16.38 1.72 10.50
C ALA A 140 -15.96 1.53 9.02
N VAL A 141 -15.25 2.48 8.42
CA VAL A 141 -14.78 2.35 7.03
C VAL A 141 -13.75 1.23 6.88
N ASN A 142 -12.86 1.04 7.87
CA ASN A 142 -11.89 -0.07 7.84
C ASN A 142 -12.57 -1.43 8.01
N VAL A 143 -13.62 -1.49 8.80
CA VAL A 143 -14.44 -2.70 8.98
C VAL A 143 -15.24 -2.98 7.71
N ALA A 144 -15.95 -1.98 7.18
CA ALA A 144 -16.74 -2.07 5.97
C ALA A 144 -15.90 -2.48 4.75
N ILE A 145 -14.75 -1.81 4.54
CA ILE A 145 -13.81 -2.10 3.45
C ILE A 145 -12.61 -2.84 4.06
N SER A 146 -12.86 -4.06 4.54
CA SER A 146 -11.85 -4.89 5.18
C SER A 146 -10.74 -5.31 4.22
N ASN A 147 -9.62 -5.79 4.76
CA ASN A 147 -8.53 -6.32 3.94
C ASN A 147 -8.99 -7.52 3.10
N LYS A 148 -9.85 -8.39 3.65
CA LYS A 148 -10.44 -9.53 2.93
C LYS A 148 -11.25 -9.06 1.71
N ARG A 149 -12.09 -8.02 1.87
CA ARG A 149 -12.84 -7.44 0.76
C ARG A 149 -11.94 -6.82 -0.32
N LEU A 150 -10.88 -6.11 0.06
CA LEU A 150 -9.93 -5.60 -0.92
C LEU A 150 -9.22 -6.72 -1.68
N ALA A 151 -8.89 -7.82 -1.01
CA ALA A 151 -8.35 -9.02 -1.66
C ALA A 151 -9.36 -9.66 -2.61
N SER A 152 -10.65 -9.79 -2.22
CA SER A 152 -11.71 -10.30 -3.13
C SER A 152 -11.97 -9.38 -4.33
N PHE A 153 -11.65 -8.09 -4.24
CA PHE A 153 -11.59 -7.17 -5.39
C PHE A 153 -10.35 -7.34 -6.27
N GLY A 154 -9.50 -8.34 -5.98
CA GLY A 154 -8.32 -8.68 -6.75
C GLY A 154 -7.06 -7.92 -6.35
N LEU A 155 -7.05 -7.18 -5.23
CA LEU A 155 -5.84 -6.52 -4.75
C LEU A 155 -4.84 -7.56 -4.21
N ILE A 156 -3.64 -7.58 -4.79
CA ILE A 156 -2.54 -8.42 -4.31
C ILE A 156 -1.94 -7.81 -3.04
N THR A 157 -1.74 -8.64 -2.01
CA THR A 157 -0.98 -8.28 -0.82
C THR A 157 0.52 -8.39 -1.14
N MET A 158 1.27 -7.31 -0.92
CA MET A 158 2.71 -7.30 -1.22
C MET A 158 3.47 -8.33 -0.39
N LEU A 159 3.10 -8.48 0.89
CA LEU A 159 3.76 -9.40 1.81
C LEU A 159 3.56 -10.86 1.34
N ASP A 160 2.33 -11.24 0.99
CA ASP A 160 2.00 -12.61 0.58
C ASP A 160 2.72 -12.93 -0.73
N TYR A 161 2.63 -12.04 -1.72
CA TYR A 161 3.30 -12.20 -3.00
C TYR A 161 4.84 -12.29 -2.87
N TYR A 162 5.43 -11.49 -1.96
CA TYR A 162 6.85 -11.58 -1.66
C TYR A 162 7.21 -12.93 -1.03
N THR A 163 6.41 -13.40 -0.06
CA THR A 163 6.66 -14.67 0.63
C THR A 163 6.59 -15.85 -0.33
N GLU A 164 5.58 -15.89 -1.20
CA GLU A 164 5.44 -16.91 -2.25
C GLU A 164 6.65 -16.94 -3.19
N ARG A 165 7.16 -15.77 -3.59
CA ARG A 165 8.31 -15.66 -4.50
C ARG A 165 9.67 -15.92 -3.84
N CYS A 166 9.76 -15.83 -2.51
CA CYS A 166 10.99 -16.19 -1.78
C CYS A 166 11.07 -17.68 -1.45
N VAL A 167 9.92 -18.38 -1.36
CA VAL A 167 9.89 -19.85 -1.13
C VAL A 167 10.23 -20.62 -2.40
N THR A 168 10.07 -20.00 -3.57
CA THR A 168 10.36 -20.62 -4.88
C THR A 168 11.78 -20.36 -5.38
N CYS A 169 12.67 -19.78 -4.55
CA CYS A 169 14.11 -19.67 -4.75
C CYS A 169 14.81 -20.40 -3.60
#